data_205a78fae4500d292238c3fa9012e9d5
#
_entry.id   205a78fae4500d292238c3fa9012e9d5
#
_cell.length_a   1.000
_cell.length_b   1.000
_cell.length_c   1.000
_cell.angle_alpha   90.00
_cell.angle_beta   90.00
_cell.angle_gamma   90.00
#
_symmetry.space_group_name_H-M   'P 1'
#
loop_
_entity.id
_entity.type
_entity.pdbx_description
1 polymer ?
#
loop_
_entity_poly.entity_id
_entity_poly.type
_entity_poly.pdbx_seq_one_letter_code
_entity_poly.pdbx_strand_id
1 'polypeptide(L)'
;MIANWVNQFGKSKTNKLIDYLNQSHGTDLRINLPIDKVESRLLDQGISWSNSPNSKNFIRINSGLRKILSSQIHLSGKVFVQNRAAGAVVEILNPKPSETILDVCAAPGTKSIYIFQKMNQSGNLFASDINSSQVAKSFKRCNDLELSIDWKVKDATKDIFPMADRILIDAPCTGTGVISRNPDIKWRKDSKDTDKMSAYQIKILLLPEAQVA
;
A
#
# COMPACT_ATOMS: atom_id res chain seq x y z
N MET A 1 2.54 24.76 -1.35
CA MET A 1 1.49 23.71 -1.54
C MET A 1 0.14 24.35 -1.88
N ILE A 2 -0.53 25.10 -1.00
CA ILE A 2 -1.87 25.66 -1.24
C ILE A 2 -1.94 26.54 -2.49
N ALA A 3 -0.95 27.42 -2.72
CA ALA A 3 -0.91 28.27 -3.90
C ALA A 3 -0.92 27.44 -5.22
N ASN A 4 -0.17 26.34 -5.25
CA ASN A 4 -0.17 25.43 -6.41
C ASN A 4 -1.54 24.76 -6.62
N TRP A 5 -2.22 24.36 -5.54
CA TRP A 5 -3.56 23.79 -5.63
C TRP A 5 -4.59 24.82 -6.10
N VAL A 6 -4.49 26.08 -5.64
CA VAL A 6 -5.36 27.15 -6.12
C VAL A 6 -5.15 27.40 -7.60
N ASN A 7 -3.90 27.41 -8.07
CA ASN A 7 -3.59 27.57 -9.49
C ASN A 7 -4.12 26.40 -10.34
N GLN A 8 -4.03 25.16 -9.83
CA GLN A 8 -4.41 23.96 -10.55
C GLN A 8 -5.92 23.67 -10.53
N PHE A 9 -6.58 23.86 -9.39
CA PHE A 9 -7.96 23.43 -9.16
C PHE A 9 -8.94 24.59 -8.94
N GLY A 10 -8.45 25.82 -8.78
CA GLY A 10 -9.22 26.98 -8.37
C GLY A 10 -9.53 27.01 -6.87
N LYS A 11 -9.88 28.19 -6.35
CA LYS A 11 -10.07 28.44 -4.91
C LYS A 11 -11.14 27.54 -4.28
N SER A 12 -12.30 27.37 -4.94
CA SER A 12 -13.42 26.59 -4.40
C SER A 12 -13.06 25.11 -4.21
N LYS A 13 -12.46 24.45 -5.21
CA LYS A 13 -12.05 23.05 -5.11
C LYS A 13 -10.91 22.87 -4.11
N THR A 14 -9.99 23.84 -4.05
CA THR A 14 -8.88 23.81 -3.06
C THR A 14 -9.40 23.88 -1.65
N ASN A 15 -10.37 24.73 -1.34
CA ASN A 15 -10.99 24.80 -0.01
C ASN A 15 -11.62 23.46 0.38
N LYS A 16 -12.40 22.83 -0.51
CA LYS A 16 -12.98 21.51 -0.28
C LYS A 16 -11.91 20.44 -0.02
N LEU A 17 -10.80 20.49 -0.76
CA LEU A 17 -9.67 19.57 -0.56
C LEU A 17 -9.01 19.78 0.81
N ILE A 18 -8.80 21.03 1.23
CA ILE A 18 -8.25 21.37 2.54
C ILE A 18 -9.16 20.86 3.67
N ASP A 19 -10.48 21.11 3.55
CA ASP A 19 -11.45 20.64 4.53
C ASP A 19 -11.43 19.12 4.64
N TYR A 20 -11.41 18.42 3.50
CA TYR A 20 -11.29 16.97 3.47
C TYR A 20 -10.00 16.47 4.13
N LEU A 21 -8.85 17.07 3.80
CA LEU A 21 -7.54 16.66 4.34
C LEU A 21 -7.37 16.97 5.84
N ASN A 22 -8.19 17.85 6.41
CA ASN A 22 -8.19 18.14 7.84
C ASN A 22 -9.16 17.26 8.65
N GLN A 23 -9.98 16.46 7.98
CA GLN A 23 -10.88 15.52 8.65
C GLN A 23 -10.19 14.20 8.97
N SER A 24 -10.61 13.57 10.08
CA SER A 24 -10.23 12.19 10.37
C SER A 24 -11.08 11.25 9.52
N HIS A 25 -10.41 10.49 8.69
CA HIS A 25 -11.05 9.43 7.90
C HIS A 25 -10.82 8.08 8.59
N GLY A 26 -11.84 7.24 8.63
CA GLY A 26 -11.72 5.88 9.17
C GLY A 26 -10.59 5.08 8.49
N THR A 27 -10.12 4.05 9.17
CA THR A 27 -9.06 3.19 8.65
C THR A 27 -9.65 2.04 7.84
N ASP A 28 -9.17 1.85 6.62
CA ASP A 28 -9.58 0.70 5.83
C ASP A 28 -8.81 -0.55 6.27
N LEU A 29 -9.51 -1.67 6.36
CA LEU A 29 -8.94 -3.01 6.50
C LEU A 29 -9.21 -3.81 5.23
N ARG A 30 -8.16 -4.42 4.70
CA ARG A 30 -8.32 -5.50 3.73
C ARG A 30 -8.62 -6.79 4.48
N ILE A 31 -9.65 -7.49 4.03
CA ILE A 31 -10.07 -8.79 4.56
C ILE A 31 -9.66 -9.90 3.59
N ASN A 32 -9.09 -10.97 4.13
CA ASN A 32 -8.63 -12.15 3.39
C ASN A 32 -9.45 -13.39 3.77
N LEU A 33 -10.68 -13.17 4.16
CA LEU A 33 -11.68 -14.17 4.51
C LEU A 33 -13.06 -13.73 4.02
N PRO A 34 -14.03 -14.63 3.89
CA PRO A 34 -15.43 -14.26 3.74
C PRO A 34 -15.86 -13.28 4.85
N ILE A 35 -16.60 -12.26 4.44
CA ILE A 35 -16.95 -11.13 5.32
C ILE A 35 -17.68 -11.58 6.60
N ASP A 36 -18.60 -12.53 6.49
CA ASP A 36 -19.37 -13.10 7.61
C ASP A 36 -18.46 -13.64 8.73
N LYS A 37 -17.32 -14.25 8.36
CA LYS A 37 -16.34 -14.75 9.33
C LYS A 37 -15.54 -13.67 10.05
N VAL A 38 -15.45 -12.49 9.44
CA VAL A 38 -14.79 -11.33 10.04
C VAL A 38 -15.77 -10.56 10.90
N GLU A 39 -17.00 -10.36 10.42
CA GLU A 39 -18.06 -9.61 11.10
C GLU A 39 -18.34 -10.11 12.50
N SER A 40 -18.58 -11.41 12.67
CA SER A 40 -18.86 -11.98 14.00
C SER A 40 -17.77 -11.63 15.01
N ARG A 41 -16.51 -11.75 14.61
CA ARG A 41 -15.37 -11.43 15.49
C ARG A 41 -15.20 -9.95 15.78
N LEU A 42 -15.58 -9.07 14.85
CA LEU A 42 -15.57 -7.63 15.08
C LEU A 42 -16.68 -7.22 16.04
N LEU A 43 -17.86 -7.80 15.90
CA LEU A 43 -19.00 -7.58 16.78
C LEU A 43 -18.70 -8.04 18.21
N ASP A 44 -18.14 -9.24 18.39
CA ASP A 44 -17.76 -9.79 19.70
C ASP A 44 -16.77 -8.90 20.45
N GLN A 45 -15.94 -8.16 19.73
CA GLN A 45 -14.96 -7.23 20.31
C GLN A 45 -15.49 -5.80 20.46
N GLY A 46 -16.75 -5.55 20.11
CA GLY A 46 -17.35 -4.20 20.13
C GLY A 46 -16.68 -3.23 19.17
N ILE A 47 -16.24 -3.72 18.00
CA ILE A 47 -15.62 -2.91 16.96
C ILE A 47 -16.71 -2.41 16.00
N SER A 48 -16.74 -1.10 15.77
CA SER A 48 -17.65 -0.49 14.80
C SER A 48 -17.00 -0.39 13.44
N TRP A 49 -17.68 -0.85 12.42
CA TRP A 49 -17.21 -0.87 11.04
C TRP A 49 -18.37 -0.63 10.04
N SER A 50 -18.01 -0.39 8.80
CA SER A 50 -18.94 -0.24 7.67
C SER A 50 -18.32 -0.84 6.40
N ASN A 51 -19.15 -1.22 5.43
CA ASN A 51 -18.66 -1.66 4.13
C ASN A 51 -17.85 -0.57 3.46
N SER A 52 -16.73 -0.95 2.85
CA SER A 52 -15.96 -0.02 2.03
C SER A 52 -16.65 0.17 0.69
N PRO A 53 -16.95 1.40 0.26
CA PRO A 53 -17.52 1.63 -1.07
C PRO A 53 -16.60 1.03 -2.15
N ASN A 54 -17.22 0.41 -3.15
CA ASN A 54 -16.55 -0.09 -4.36
C ASN A 54 -15.50 -1.20 -4.14
N SER A 55 -15.47 -1.88 -2.99
CA SER A 55 -14.58 -3.01 -2.79
C SER A 55 -15.15 -4.04 -1.81
N LYS A 56 -15.31 -5.28 -2.27
CA LYS A 56 -15.79 -6.42 -1.45
C LYS A 56 -14.71 -6.93 -0.47
N ASN A 57 -13.43 -6.64 -0.74
CA ASN A 57 -12.31 -7.13 0.04
C ASN A 57 -11.87 -6.12 1.11
N PHE A 58 -12.62 -5.03 1.29
CA PHE A 58 -12.29 -3.98 2.24
C PHE A 58 -13.49 -3.59 3.08
N ILE A 59 -13.23 -3.35 4.36
CA ILE A 59 -14.16 -2.72 5.30
C ILE A 59 -13.51 -1.46 5.87
N ARG A 60 -14.34 -0.53 6.33
CA ARG A 60 -13.89 0.68 7.02
C ARG A 60 -14.12 0.55 8.50
N ILE A 61 -13.10 0.70 9.29
CA ILE A 61 -13.18 0.73 10.75
C ILE A 61 -13.50 2.15 11.21
N ASN A 62 -14.62 2.29 11.92
CA ASN A 62 -15.07 3.54 12.49
C ASN A 62 -14.52 3.73 13.92
N SER A 63 -14.42 2.63 14.70
CA SER A 63 -13.82 2.63 16.05
C SER A 63 -13.23 1.27 16.41
N GLY A 64 -12.31 1.22 17.38
CA GLY A 64 -11.74 -0.04 17.89
C GLY A 64 -10.51 -0.55 17.14
N LEU A 65 -9.85 0.24 16.30
CA LEU A 65 -8.68 -0.18 15.53
C LEU A 65 -7.58 -0.84 16.38
N ARG A 66 -7.29 -0.33 17.58
CA ARG A 66 -6.26 -0.92 18.47
C ARG A 66 -6.56 -2.37 18.83
N LYS A 67 -7.83 -2.70 19.07
CA LYS A 67 -8.26 -4.08 19.37
C LYS A 67 -7.99 -5.01 18.19
N ILE A 68 -8.19 -4.52 16.96
CA ILE A 68 -7.88 -5.28 15.73
C ILE A 68 -6.39 -5.57 15.63
N LEU A 69 -5.54 -4.56 15.82
CA LEU A 69 -4.09 -4.70 15.68
C LEU A 69 -3.48 -5.73 16.63
N SER A 70 -4.07 -5.91 17.81
CA SER A 70 -3.66 -6.91 18.78
C SER A 70 -4.41 -8.25 18.66
N SER A 71 -5.36 -8.34 17.74
CA SER A 71 -6.20 -9.55 17.60
C SER A 71 -5.52 -10.64 16.76
N GLN A 72 -5.92 -11.90 17.02
CA GLN A 72 -5.44 -13.05 16.26
C GLN A 72 -5.78 -12.97 14.77
N ILE A 73 -6.89 -12.34 14.39
CA ILE A 73 -7.26 -12.19 12.96
C ILE A 73 -6.29 -11.29 12.21
N HIS A 74 -5.66 -10.30 12.89
CA HIS A 74 -4.62 -9.48 12.31
C HIS A 74 -3.26 -10.18 12.31
N LEU A 75 -2.88 -10.77 13.45
CA LEU A 75 -1.61 -11.46 13.60
C LEU A 75 -1.48 -12.65 12.63
N SER A 76 -2.56 -13.39 12.40
CA SER A 76 -2.62 -14.52 11.45
C SER A 76 -2.82 -14.11 9.98
N GLY A 77 -2.76 -12.82 9.64
CA GLY A 77 -2.89 -12.36 8.25
C GLY A 77 -4.27 -12.53 7.62
N LYS A 78 -5.31 -12.67 8.45
CA LYS A 78 -6.70 -12.72 7.97
C LYS A 78 -7.28 -11.35 7.67
N VAL A 79 -6.74 -10.32 8.33
CA VAL A 79 -7.01 -8.91 8.04
C VAL A 79 -5.71 -8.10 8.03
N PHE A 80 -5.67 -7.06 7.20
CA PHE A 80 -4.53 -6.15 7.07
C PHE A 80 -5.00 -4.70 7.12
N VAL A 81 -4.28 -3.85 7.84
CA VAL A 81 -4.45 -2.40 7.71
C VAL A 81 -3.89 -1.99 6.36
N GLN A 82 -4.75 -1.69 5.43
CA GLN A 82 -4.38 -1.28 4.08
C GLN A 82 -5.44 -0.34 3.52
N ASN A 83 -5.00 0.78 2.98
CA ASN A 83 -5.90 1.70 2.28
C ASN A 83 -6.47 1.02 1.04
N ARG A 84 -7.77 1.17 0.80
CA ARG A 84 -8.45 0.59 -0.37
C ARG A 84 -7.89 1.07 -1.71
N ALA A 85 -7.40 2.32 -1.79
CA ALA A 85 -6.74 2.81 -3.00
C ALA A 85 -5.43 2.05 -3.27
N ALA A 86 -4.65 1.73 -2.21
CA ALA A 86 -3.47 0.88 -2.33
C ALA A 86 -3.84 -0.57 -2.71
N GLY A 87 -5.00 -1.05 -2.27
CA GLY A 87 -5.53 -2.34 -2.71
C GLY A 87 -5.99 -2.34 -4.17
N ALA A 88 -6.62 -1.24 -4.62
CA ALA A 88 -7.05 -1.10 -6.00
C ALA A 88 -5.89 -1.19 -7.00
N VAL A 89 -4.70 -0.73 -6.63
CA VAL A 89 -3.49 -0.89 -7.46
C VAL A 89 -3.20 -2.37 -7.73
N VAL A 90 -3.32 -3.24 -6.73
CA VAL A 90 -3.13 -4.69 -6.88
C VAL A 90 -4.26 -5.32 -7.72
N GLU A 91 -5.49 -4.84 -7.56
CA GLU A 91 -6.61 -5.30 -8.41
C GLU A 91 -6.40 -4.92 -9.89
N ILE A 92 -5.87 -3.72 -10.17
CA ILE A 92 -5.53 -3.27 -11.53
C ILE A 92 -4.35 -4.07 -12.09
N LEU A 93 -3.32 -4.35 -11.28
CA LEU A 93 -2.21 -5.21 -11.65
C LEU A 93 -2.69 -6.60 -12.08
N ASN A 94 -3.79 -7.08 -11.47
CA ASN A 94 -4.48 -8.33 -11.81
C ASN A 94 -3.53 -9.54 -11.87
N PRO A 95 -2.76 -9.80 -10.80
CA PRO A 95 -1.78 -10.89 -10.75
C PRO A 95 -2.46 -12.24 -10.93
N LYS A 96 -1.80 -13.16 -11.66
CA LYS A 96 -2.31 -14.50 -11.93
C LYS A 96 -1.43 -15.58 -11.27
N PRO A 97 -2.00 -16.76 -10.97
CA PRO A 97 -1.19 -17.90 -10.55
C PRO A 97 -0.09 -18.21 -11.57
N SER A 98 1.04 -18.69 -11.08
CA SER A 98 2.22 -19.10 -11.86
C SER A 98 2.99 -17.98 -12.58
N GLU A 99 2.55 -16.73 -12.50
CA GLU A 99 3.31 -15.58 -13.01
C GLU A 99 4.55 -15.29 -12.15
N THR A 100 5.52 -14.64 -12.77
CA THR A 100 6.64 -13.97 -12.09
C THR A 100 6.33 -12.49 -11.99
N ILE A 101 6.29 -11.95 -10.77
CA ILE A 101 5.94 -10.55 -10.53
C ILE A 101 7.06 -9.86 -9.74
N LEU A 102 7.37 -8.62 -10.12
CA LEU A 102 8.28 -7.75 -9.37
C LEU A 102 7.48 -6.67 -8.61
N ASP A 103 7.82 -6.46 -7.34
CA ASP A 103 7.41 -5.30 -6.55
C ASP A 103 8.69 -4.56 -6.14
N VAL A 104 9.04 -3.47 -6.83
CA VAL A 104 10.38 -2.88 -6.76
C VAL A 104 10.55 -1.79 -5.71
N CYS A 105 9.46 -1.33 -5.09
CA CYS A 105 9.46 -0.41 -3.95
C CYS A 105 8.48 -0.93 -2.89
N ALA A 106 8.71 -2.17 -2.46
CA ALA A 106 7.69 -3.03 -1.86
C ALA A 106 7.38 -2.74 -0.39
N ALA A 107 8.36 -2.19 0.38
CA ALA A 107 8.18 -2.03 1.83
C ALA A 107 7.04 -1.05 2.18
N PRO A 108 6.26 -1.35 3.22
CA PRO A 108 6.37 -2.41 4.23
C PRO A 108 5.70 -3.76 3.86
N GLY A 109 5.43 -4.05 2.59
CA GLY A 109 5.05 -5.37 2.11
C GLY A 109 3.54 -5.67 2.04
N THR A 110 2.67 -4.74 2.39
CA THR A 110 1.21 -5.01 2.36
C THR A 110 0.67 -5.24 0.95
N LYS A 111 1.25 -4.60 -0.07
CA LYS A 111 0.92 -4.85 -1.48
C LYS A 111 1.49 -6.18 -1.95
N SER A 112 2.77 -6.46 -1.66
CA SER A 112 3.42 -7.74 -1.99
C SER A 112 2.64 -8.93 -1.42
N ILE A 113 2.23 -8.86 -0.14
CA ILE A 113 1.39 -9.90 0.46
C ILE A 113 0.07 -10.03 -0.29
N TYR A 114 -0.57 -8.91 -0.68
CA TYR A 114 -1.83 -8.97 -1.42
C TYR A 114 -1.66 -9.56 -2.82
N ILE A 115 -0.60 -9.19 -3.54
CA ILE A 115 -0.24 -9.78 -4.84
C ILE A 115 -0.12 -11.29 -4.69
N PHE A 116 0.69 -11.76 -3.75
CA PHE A 116 0.94 -13.19 -3.57
C PHE A 116 -0.33 -13.98 -3.18
N GLN A 117 -1.20 -13.38 -2.37
CA GLN A 117 -2.51 -13.96 -2.06
C GLN A 117 -3.42 -14.04 -3.29
N LYS A 118 -3.42 -13.03 -4.16
CA LYS A 118 -4.18 -13.04 -5.44
C LYS A 118 -3.63 -14.05 -6.44
N MET A 119 -2.33 -14.35 -6.38
CA MET A 119 -1.70 -15.43 -7.14
C MET A 119 -2.03 -16.83 -6.59
N ASN A 120 -2.90 -16.95 -5.58
CA ASN A 120 -3.15 -18.19 -4.85
C ASN A 120 -1.86 -18.81 -4.30
N GLN A 121 -0.90 -17.98 -3.93
CA GLN A 121 0.44 -18.37 -3.42
C GLN A 121 1.22 -19.28 -4.41
N SER A 122 0.96 -19.12 -5.70
CA SER A 122 1.58 -19.88 -6.79
C SER A 122 2.31 -18.94 -7.75
N GLY A 123 3.53 -19.30 -8.14
CA GLY A 123 4.40 -18.46 -8.97
C GLY A 123 5.51 -17.78 -8.15
N ASN A 124 6.18 -16.80 -8.75
CA ASN A 124 7.32 -16.13 -8.14
C ASN A 124 6.97 -14.66 -7.86
N LEU A 125 7.16 -14.22 -6.64
CA LEU A 125 7.09 -12.80 -6.28
C LEU A 125 8.42 -12.33 -5.72
N PHE A 126 9.09 -11.45 -6.46
CA PHE A 126 10.30 -10.76 -6.04
C PHE A 126 9.92 -9.38 -5.50
N ALA A 127 10.12 -9.19 -4.22
CA ALA A 127 9.84 -7.93 -3.53
C ALA A 127 11.14 -7.27 -3.09
N SER A 128 11.31 -6.00 -3.36
CA SER A 128 12.53 -5.29 -3.00
C SER A 128 12.26 -3.87 -2.51
N ASP A 129 13.17 -3.37 -1.71
CA ASP A 129 13.19 -1.98 -1.27
C ASP A 129 14.62 -1.57 -0.93
N ILE A 130 14.93 -0.29 -1.05
CA ILE A 130 16.25 0.25 -0.70
C ILE A 130 16.50 0.24 0.81
N ASN A 131 15.44 0.24 1.62
CA ASN A 131 15.50 0.30 3.07
C ASN A 131 15.65 -1.11 3.68
N SER A 132 16.87 -1.49 4.02
CA SER A 132 17.20 -2.82 4.59
C SER A 132 16.42 -3.15 5.86
N SER A 133 16.19 -2.18 6.75
CA SER A 133 15.41 -2.39 7.98
C SER A 133 13.94 -2.73 7.68
N GLN A 134 13.35 -2.06 6.69
CA GLN A 134 11.99 -2.35 6.27
C GLN A 134 11.88 -3.70 5.53
N VAL A 135 12.86 -4.02 4.69
CA VAL A 135 12.94 -5.35 4.04
C VAL A 135 12.99 -6.45 5.08
N ALA A 136 13.85 -6.32 6.11
CA ALA A 136 13.95 -7.32 7.18
C ALA A 136 12.62 -7.51 7.94
N LYS A 137 11.90 -6.41 8.23
CA LYS A 137 10.57 -6.48 8.87
C LYS A 137 9.52 -7.15 7.98
N SER A 138 9.54 -6.82 6.68
CA SER A 138 8.62 -7.39 5.70
C SER A 138 8.88 -8.88 5.50
N PHE A 139 10.16 -9.28 5.38
CA PHE A 139 10.55 -10.67 5.32
C PHE A 139 10.10 -11.46 6.56
N LYS A 140 10.38 -10.93 7.76
CA LYS A 140 9.91 -11.55 9.01
C LYS A 140 8.38 -11.71 9.01
N ARG A 141 7.63 -10.66 8.61
CA ARG A 141 6.17 -10.72 8.55
C ARG A 141 5.67 -11.77 7.57
N CYS A 142 6.31 -11.92 6.41
CA CYS A 142 5.97 -12.97 5.45
C CYS A 142 6.22 -14.37 6.01
N ASN A 143 7.35 -14.57 6.69
CA ASN A 143 7.65 -15.84 7.36
C ASN A 143 6.63 -16.17 8.45
N ASP A 144 6.26 -15.20 9.29
CA ASP A 144 5.22 -15.37 10.32
C ASP A 144 3.85 -15.75 9.71
N LEU A 145 3.63 -15.45 8.44
CA LEU A 145 2.42 -15.78 7.67
C LEU A 145 2.60 -16.98 6.73
N GLU A 146 3.74 -17.65 6.76
CA GLU A 146 4.08 -18.79 5.88
C GLU A 146 3.97 -18.46 4.37
N LEU A 147 4.33 -17.22 4.01
CA LEU A 147 4.30 -16.73 2.63
C LEU A 147 5.70 -16.72 2.02
N SER A 148 5.90 -17.48 0.95
CA SER A 148 7.18 -17.60 0.22
C SER A 148 7.36 -16.45 -0.78
N ILE A 149 7.72 -15.26 -0.26
CA ILE A 149 8.03 -14.07 -1.07
C ILE A 149 9.54 -13.84 -1.00
N ASP A 150 10.22 -13.70 -2.16
CA ASP A 150 11.66 -13.43 -2.22
C ASP A 150 11.95 -11.94 -1.98
N TRP A 151 12.43 -11.62 -0.78
CA TRP A 151 12.75 -10.28 -0.36
C TRP A 151 14.22 -9.95 -0.54
N LYS A 152 14.53 -8.83 -1.22
CA LYS A 152 15.90 -8.34 -1.42
C LYS A 152 16.02 -6.85 -1.09
N VAL A 153 17.18 -6.46 -0.58
CA VAL A 153 17.56 -5.06 -0.51
C VAL A 153 18.10 -4.66 -1.87
N LYS A 154 17.40 -3.78 -2.58
CA LYS A 154 17.79 -3.29 -3.90
C LYS A 154 17.45 -1.82 -4.10
N ASP A 155 18.28 -1.15 -4.86
CA ASP A 155 18.03 0.19 -5.35
C ASP A 155 17.40 0.12 -6.76
N ALA A 156 16.12 0.43 -6.85
CA ALA A 156 15.38 0.38 -8.11
C ALA A 156 15.86 1.37 -9.19
N THR A 157 16.83 2.23 -8.88
CA THR A 157 17.42 3.16 -9.85
C THR A 157 18.68 2.64 -10.53
N LYS A 158 19.20 1.47 -10.13
CA LYS A 158 20.51 0.95 -10.64
C LYS A 158 20.68 -0.55 -10.61
N ASP A 159 19.94 -1.28 -9.74
CA ASP A 159 20.13 -2.71 -9.58
C ASP A 159 19.37 -3.50 -10.65
N ILE A 160 19.91 -4.64 -11.06
CA ILE A 160 19.31 -5.52 -12.05
C ILE A 160 18.24 -6.38 -11.39
N PHE A 161 17.11 -6.55 -12.07
CA PHE A 161 15.99 -7.40 -11.66
C PHE A 161 15.80 -8.57 -12.64
N PRO A 162 15.17 -9.67 -12.23
CA PRO A 162 14.83 -10.74 -13.15
C PRO A 162 13.76 -10.31 -14.14
N MET A 163 13.63 -11.02 -15.26
CA MET A 163 12.49 -10.87 -16.17
C MET A 163 11.19 -11.25 -15.45
N ALA A 164 10.10 -10.54 -15.75
CA ALA A 164 8.82 -10.74 -15.08
C ALA A 164 7.64 -10.51 -16.04
N ASP A 165 6.52 -11.17 -15.73
CA ASP A 165 5.26 -10.98 -16.45
C ASP A 165 4.60 -9.65 -16.07
N ARG A 166 4.82 -9.18 -14.85
CA ARG A 166 4.29 -7.91 -14.33
C ARG A 166 5.26 -7.24 -13.38
N ILE A 167 5.25 -5.91 -13.40
CA ILE A 167 6.03 -5.09 -12.47
C ILE A 167 5.10 -4.12 -11.75
N LEU A 168 5.16 -4.10 -10.41
CA LEU A 168 4.57 -3.06 -9.60
C LEU A 168 5.64 -2.04 -9.22
N ILE A 169 5.35 -0.77 -9.49
CA ILE A 169 6.18 0.37 -9.06
C ILE A 169 5.31 1.28 -8.18
N ASP A 170 5.35 1.06 -6.86
CA ASP A 170 4.76 1.98 -5.88
C ASP A 170 5.85 2.91 -5.35
N ALA A 171 6.35 3.76 -6.24
CA ALA A 171 7.53 4.57 -6.00
C ALA A 171 7.33 5.58 -4.85
N PRO A 172 8.42 5.92 -4.11
CA PRO A 172 8.36 6.96 -3.09
C PRO A 172 7.84 8.28 -3.66
N CYS A 173 7.05 8.99 -2.87
CA CYS A 173 6.45 10.26 -3.25
C CYS A 173 6.55 11.29 -2.12
N THR A 174 6.02 12.51 -2.34
CA THR A 174 5.99 13.57 -1.32
C THR A 174 5.07 13.27 -0.14
N GLY A 175 4.16 12.31 -0.28
CA GLY A 175 3.23 11.90 0.77
C GLY A 175 2.04 12.85 0.97
N THR A 176 1.83 13.83 0.10
CA THR A 176 0.75 14.82 0.27
C THR A 176 -0.65 14.20 0.29
N GLY A 177 -0.84 13.03 -0.30
CA GLY A 177 -2.09 12.28 -0.24
C GLY A 177 -2.46 11.69 1.12
N VAL A 178 -1.53 11.69 2.08
CA VAL A 178 -1.72 11.15 3.44
C VAL A 178 -1.64 12.21 4.53
N ILE A 179 -1.80 13.49 4.19
CA ILE A 179 -1.78 14.63 5.12
C ILE A 179 -2.76 14.45 6.28
N SER A 180 -3.96 13.90 6.04
CA SER A 180 -4.94 13.65 7.09
C SER A 180 -4.45 12.67 8.17
N ARG A 181 -3.50 11.79 7.84
CA ARG A 181 -2.88 10.83 8.77
C ARG A 181 -1.54 11.31 9.30
N ASN A 182 -0.82 12.12 8.53
CA ASN A 182 0.50 12.67 8.83
C ASN A 182 0.49 14.19 8.62
N PRO A 183 -0.14 14.96 9.51
CA PRO A 183 -0.36 16.40 9.32
C PRO A 183 0.94 17.22 9.31
N ASP A 184 2.03 16.69 9.86
CA ASP A 184 3.36 17.27 9.84
C ASP A 184 3.95 17.43 8.41
N ILE A 185 3.46 16.69 7.44
CA ILE A 185 3.83 16.86 6.02
C ILE A 185 3.59 18.29 5.54
N LYS A 186 2.57 18.96 6.04
CA LYS A 186 2.25 20.36 5.72
C LYS A 186 3.43 21.31 5.92
N TRP A 187 4.29 21.01 6.89
CA TRP A 187 5.39 21.84 7.34
C TRP A 187 6.76 21.36 6.84
N ARG A 188 6.87 20.07 6.47
CA ARG A 188 8.13 19.44 6.07
C ARG A 188 8.40 19.47 4.58
N LYS A 189 7.40 19.75 3.74
CA LYS A 189 7.49 19.65 2.28
C LYS A 189 7.44 21.01 1.61
N ASP A 190 8.37 21.21 0.68
CA ASP A 190 8.42 22.39 -0.18
C ASP A 190 8.18 22.03 -1.68
N SER A 191 8.23 23.03 -2.58
CA SER A 191 8.05 22.82 -4.01
C SER A 191 9.19 22.01 -4.63
N LYS A 192 10.41 22.17 -4.12
CA LYS A 192 11.61 21.46 -4.63
C LYS A 192 11.54 19.95 -4.37
N ASP A 193 10.82 19.53 -3.31
CA ASP A 193 10.63 18.12 -3.03
C ASP A 193 9.83 17.41 -4.13
N THR A 194 8.89 18.12 -4.76
CA THR A 194 8.11 17.57 -5.88
C THR A 194 9.01 17.27 -7.08
N ASP A 195 9.87 18.22 -7.45
CA ASP A 195 10.77 18.07 -8.60
C ASP A 195 11.79 16.94 -8.35
N LYS A 196 12.37 16.89 -7.15
CA LYS A 196 13.30 15.82 -6.76
C LYS A 196 12.63 14.45 -6.82
N MET A 197 11.40 14.33 -6.28
CA MET A 197 10.67 13.06 -6.30
C MET A 197 10.29 12.66 -7.73
N SER A 198 9.86 13.60 -8.56
CA SER A 198 9.56 13.33 -9.96
C SER A 198 10.78 12.77 -10.71
N ALA A 199 11.94 13.43 -10.59
CA ALA A 199 13.18 12.96 -11.22
C ALA A 199 13.59 11.56 -10.70
N TYR A 200 13.38 11.28 -9.41
CA TYR A 200 13.68 9.98 -8.82
C TYR A 200 12.72 8.90 -9.31
N GLN A 201 11.43 9.19 -9.38
CA GLN A 201 10.41 8.29 -9.89
C GLN A 201 10.64 7.90 -11.36
N ILE A 202 11.04 8.87 -12.18
CA ILE A 202 11.41 8.60 -13.58
C ILE A 202 12.58 7.62 -13.66
N LYS A 203 13.62 7.79 -12.84
CA LYS A 203 14.76 6.84 -12.80
C LYS A 203 14.32 5.43 -12.41
N ILE A 204 13.43 5.31 -11.42
CA ILE A 204 12.87 4.02 -11.01
C ILE A 204 12.06 3.39 -12.16
N LEU A 205 11.26 4.18 -12.87
CA LEU A 205 10.41 3.68 -13.95
C LEU A 205 11.23 3.12 -15.13
N LEU A 206 12.29 3.81 -15.53
CA LEU A 206 13.07 3.48 -16.72
C LEU A 206 13.93 2.21 -16.56
N LEU A 207 14.33 1.85 -15.34
CA LEU A 207 15.20 0.70 -15.15
C LEU A 207 14.46 -0.65 -15.25
N PRO A 208 13.32 -0.86 -14.57
CA PRO A 208 12.56 -2.10 -14.70
C PRO A 208 11.89 -2.29 -16.06
N GLU A 209 11.63 -1.21 -16.81
CA GLU A 209 10.98 -1.28 -18.12
C GLU A 209 11.74 -2.19 -19.11
N ALA A 210 13.07 -2.23 -19.00
CA ALA A 210 13.91 -3.10 -19.82
C ALA A 210 13.82 -4.60 -19.46
N GLN A 211 13.01 -4.98 -18.45
CA GLN A 211 12.97 -6.30 -17.84
C GLN A 211 11.57 -6.95 -17.85
N VAL A 212 10.65 -6.39 -18.60
CA VAL A 212 9.34 -7.00 -18.84
C VAL A 212 9.45 -8.02 -19.97
N ALA A 213 8.88 -9.20 -19.78
CA ALA A 213 8.85 -10.28 -20.77
C ALA A 213 7.80 -10.04 -21.85
#